data_779044de2d65ed7b9e3de91a0675ad18
#
_entry.id   779044de2d65ed7b9e3de91a0675ad18
#
_cell.length_a   1.000
_cell.length_b   1.000
_cell.length_c   1.000
_cell.angle_alpha   90.00
_cell.angle_beta   90.00
_cell.angle_gamma   90.00
#
_symmetry.space_group_name_H-M   'P 1'
#
loop_
_entity.id
_entity.type
_entity.pdbx_description
1 polymer ?
#
loop_
_entity_poly.entity_id
_entity_poly.type
_entity_poly.pdbx_seq_one_letter_code
_entity_poly.pdbx_strand_id
1 'polypeptide(L)'
;MKHKIYNCPIEATLEFIGGKYKTIILWHLVDKVLRYSELRKLIPQATPKMLTQQLRELEENGLIKRVIYPVVPPKVEYSLTE
;
A
#
# COMPACT_ATOMS: atom_id res chain seq x y z
N MET A 1 -25.83 2.99 0.88
CA MET A 1 -24.82 2.27 0.24
C MET A 1 -25.39 0.98 -0.31
N LYS A 2 -24.91 0.68 -1.43
CA LYS A 2 -25.22 -0.59 -1.94
C LYS A 2 -24.60 -1.62 -1.04
N HIS A 3 -25.39 -2.49 -0.56
CA HIS A 3 -24.86 -3.53 0.29
C HIS A 3 -24.38 -4.66 -0.55
N LYS A 4 -23.13 -4.88 -0.45
CA LYS A 4 -22.54 -6.05 -1.00
C LYS A 4 -22.70 -7.14 0.03
N ILE A 5 -23.25 -8.21 -0.37
CA ILE A 5 -23.44 -9.34 0.53
C ILE A 5 -22.17 -10.17 0.53
N TYR A 6 -21.57 -10.28 1.70
CA TYR A 6 -20.36 -11.05 1.84
C TYR A 6 -20.70 -12.42 2.39
N ASN A 7 -20.11 -13.44 1.80
CA ASN A 7 -20.26 -14.78 2.32
C ASN A 7 -19.46 -14.98 3.58
N CYS A 8 -18.47 -14.14 3.79
CA CYS A 8 -17.56 -14.27 4.91
C CYS A 8 -17.29 -12.88 5.50
N PRO A 9 -17.56 -12.70 6.79
CA PRO A 9 -17.27 -11.40 7.42
C PRO A 9 -15.81 -10.98 7.31
N ILE A 10 -14.91 -11.96 7.23
CA ILE A 10 -13.49 -11.66 7.09
C ILE A 10 -13.22 -10.95 5.77
N GLU A 11 -13.92 -11.34 4.71
CA GLU A 11 -13.74 -10.68 3.42
C GLU A 11 -14.15 -9.22 3.50
N ALA A 12 -15.26 -8.94 4.15
CA ALA A 12 -15.71 -7.57 4.30
C ALA A 12 -14.69 -6.75 5.09
N THR A 13 -14.18 -7.32 6.16
CA THR A 13 -13.20 -6.66 7.01
C THR A 13 -11.91 -6.36 6.24
N LEU A 14 -11.42 -7.33 5.49
CA LEU A 14 -10.19 -7.16 4.74
C LEU A 14 -10.35 -6.10 3.65
N GLU A 15 -11.50 -6.09 2.99
CA GLU A 15 -11.74 -5.11 1.95
C GLU A 15 -11.78 -3.70 2.53
N PHE A 16 -12.44 -3.54 3.66
CA PHE A 16 -12.52 -2.25 4.32
C PHE A 16 -11.14 -1.78 4.78
N ILE A 17 -10.40 -2.67 5.44
CA ILE A 17 -9.08 -2.34 5.94
C ILE A 17 -8.13 -2.04 4.79
N GLY A 18 -8.23 -2.79 3.69
CA GLY A 18 -7.38 -2.55 2.53
C GLY A 18 -7.56 -1.16 1.98
N GLY A 19 -8.82 -0.71 1.87
CA GLY A 19 -9.09 0.62 1.39
C GLY A 19 -8.53 1.68 2.31
N LYS A 20 -8.61 1.44 3.60
CA LYS A 20 -8.07 2.37 4.59
C LYS A 20 -6.56 2.49 4.44
N TYR A 21 -5.86 1.37 4.28
CA TYR A 21 -4.41 1.41 4.17
C TYR A 21 -3.97 2.07 2.88
N LYS A 22 -4.72 1.92 1.79
CA LYS A 22 -4.37 2.61 0.55
C LYS A 22 -4.37 4.12 0.76
N THR A 23 -5.38 4.63 1.43
CA THR A 23 -5.46 6.06 1.72
C THR A 23 -4.29 6.50 2.59
N ILE A 24 -3.96 5.72 3.61
CA ILE A 24 -2.85 6.06 4.50
C ILE A 24 -1.53 6.05 3.74
N ILE A 25 -1.34 5.06 2.88
CA ILE A 25 -0.11 4.98 2.09
C ILE A 25 0.03 6.21 1.21
N LEU A 26 -1.03 6.57 0.50
CA LEU A 26 -0.99 7.74 -0.38
C LEU A 26 -0.69 9.00 0.41
N TRP A 27 -1.27 9.12 1.59
CA TRP A 27 -1.05 10.29 2.42
C TRP A 27 0.42 10.41 2.83
N HIS A 28 1.03 9.30 3.21
CA HIS A 28 2.43 9.31 3.62
C HIS A 28 3.37 9.62 2.45
N LEU A 29 2.94 9.35 1.22
CA LEU A 29 3.78 9.58 0.05
C LEU A 29 3.65 10.98 -0.53
N VAL A 30 2.79 11.83 0.05
CA VAL A 30 2.67 13.20 -0.43
C VAL A 30 4.02 13.90 -0.23
N ASP A 31 4.61 14.36 -1.34
CA ASP A 31 5.88 15.07 -1.37
C ASP A 31 7.03 14.28 -0.77
N LYS A 32 6.94 12.96 -0.79
CA LYS A 32 7.97 12.11 -0.20
C LYS A 32 8.24 10.91 -1.09
N VAL A 33 9.46 10.41 -0.96
CA VAL A 33 9.86 9.15 -1.55
C VAL A 33 10.25 8.26 -0.40
N LEU A 34 9.54 7.13 -0.25
CA LEU A 34 9.73 6.27 0.91
C LEU A 34 10.08 4.86 0.47
N ARG A 35 10.92 4.22 1.27
CA ARG A 35 11.24 2.82 1.07
C ARG A 35 10.19 1.95 1.74
N TYR A 36 10.15 0.69 1.31
CA TYR A 36 9.22 -0.26 1.91
C TYR A 36 9.38 -0.35 3.42
N SER A 37 10.62 -0.41 3.91
CA SER A 37 10.87 -0.49 5.34
C SER A 37 10.37 0.73 6.08
N GLU A 38 10.45 1.89 5.44
CA GLU A 38 9.95 3.11 6.06
C GLU A 38 8.43 3.10 6.14
N LEU A 39 7.78 2.62 5.08
CA LEU A 39 6.33 2.49 5.09
C LEU A 39 5.87 1.52 6.16
N ARG A 40 6.60 0.43 6.36
CA ARG A 40 6.25 -0.52 7.39
C ARG A 40 6.31 0.10 8.78
N LYS A 41 7.28 0.97 9.02
CA LYS A 41 7.39 1.64 10.31
C LYS A 41 6.28 2.65 10.52
N LEU A 42 5.86 3.32 9.45
CA LEU A 42 4.80 4.31 9.53
C LEU A 42 3.42 3.70 9.64
N ILE A 43 3.25 2.48 9.15
CA ILE A 43 1.97 1.78 9.17
C ILE A 43 2.16 0.43 9.86
N PRO A 44 2.46 0.44 11.17
CA PRO A 44 2.78 -0.81 11.87
C PRO A 44 1.58 -1.75 12.01
N GLN A 45 0.37 -1.24 11.87
CA GLN A 45 -0.82 -2.09 12.00
C GLN A 45 -1.07 -2.95 10.77
N ALA A 46 -0.40 -2.66 9.65
CA ALA A 46 -0.53 -3.46 8.45
C ALA A 46 0.48 -4.60 8.48
N THR A 47 0.03 -5.81 8.13
CA THR A 47 0.96 -6.92 7.99
C THR A 47 1.80 -6.72 6.74
N PRO A 48 3.01 -7.34 6.70
CA PRO A 48 3.84 -7.24 5.49
C PRO A 48 3.10 -7.70 4.23
N LYS A 49 2.32 -8.76 4.35
CA LYS A 49 1.57 -9.26 3.20
C LYS A 49 0.54 -8.24 2.73
N MET A 50 -0.17 -7.64 3.67
CA MET A 50 -1.20 -6.66 3.34
C MET A 50 -0.58 -5.41 2.74
N LEU A 51 0.50 -4.92 3.34
CA LEU A 51 1.17 -3.74 2.82
C LEU A 51 1.68 -3.96 1.41
N THR A 52 2.31 -5.11 1.16
CA THR A 52 2.81 -5.45 -0.16
C THR A 52 1.68 -5.50 -1.17
N GLN A 53 0.56 -6.10 -0.80
CA GLN A 53 -0.57 -6.21 -1.70
C GLN A 53 -1.16 -4.84 -2.02
N GLN A 54 -1.30 -3.98 -1.01
CA GLN A 54 -1.85 -2.65 -1.23
C GLN A 54 -0.93 -1.80 -2.11
N LEU A 55 0.37 -1.91 -1.89
CA LEU A 55 1.33 -1.19 -2.73
C LEU A 55 1.25 -1.66 -4.17
N ARG A 56 1.13 -2.97 -4.38
CA ARG A 56 1.01 -3.51 -5.73
C ARG A 56 -0.25 -3.00 -6.43
N GLU A 57 -1.37 -2.98 -5.72
CA GLU A 57 -2.61 -2.50 -6.30
C GLU A 57 -2.55 -1.03 -6.64
N LEU A 58 -1.94 -0.22 -5.78
CA LEU A 58 -1.78 1.20 -6.06
C LEU A 58 -0.90 1.42 -7.27
N GLU A 59 0.14 0.61 -7.41
CA GLU A 59 1.01 0.71 -8.57
C GLU A 59 0.28 0.31 -9.84
N GLU A 60 -0.51 -0.76 -9.79
CA GLU A 60 -1.28 -1.21 -10.94
C GLU A 60 -2.32 -0.18 -11.36
N ASN A 61 -2.85 0.55 -10.40
CA ASN A 61 -3.83 1.61 -10.70
C ASN A 61 -3.17 2.90 -11.15
N GLY A 62 -1.85 2.95 -11.20
CA GLY A 62 -1.14 4.11 -11.68
C GLY A 62 -1.06 5.25 -10.69
N LEU A 63 -1.33 5.00 -9.42
CA LEU A 63 -1.31 6.03 -8.40
C LEU A 63 0.06 6.22 -7.77
N ILE A 64 0.87 5.15 -7.74
CA ILE A 64 2.23 5.23 -7.24
C ILE A 64 3.16 4.56 -8.22
N LYS A 65 4.44 4.86 -8.10
CA LYS A 65 5.47 4.21 -8.90
C LYS A 65 6.50 3.60 -7.96
N ARG A 66 7.11 2.54 -8.44
CA ARG A 66 8.13 1.82 -7.71
C ARG A 66 9.41 1.88 -8.50
N VAL A 67 10.48 2.32 -7.86
CA VAL A 67 11.79 2.42 -8.49
C VAL A 67 12.72 1.45 -7.78
N ILE A 68 13.34 0.56 -8.56
CA ILE A 68 14.26 -0.43 -8.03
C ILE A 68 15.67 -0.02 -8.42
N TYR A 69 16.55 0.08 -7.42
CA TYR A 69 17.94 0.42 -7.65
C TYR A 69 18.78 -0.85 -7.60
N PRO A 70 19.61 -1.09 -8.62
CA PRO A 70 20.42 -2.31 -8.68
C PRO A 70 21.68 -2.18 -7.83
N VAL A 71 21.49 -2.05 -6.55
CA VAL A 71 22.58 -1.98 -5.59
C VAL A 71 22.47 -3.17 -4.65
N VAL A 72 23.46 -3.36 -3.80
CA VAL A 72 23.49 -4.48 -2.86
C VAL A 72 23.56 -3.92 -1.46
N PRO A 73 22.55 -4.14 -0.62
CA PRO A 73 21.28 -4.83 -0.92
C PRO A 73 20.38 -4.01 -1.83
N PRO A 74 19.45 -4.63 -2.53
CA PRO A 74 18.56 -3.91 -3.44
C PRO A 74 17.76 -2.85 -2.68
N LYS A 75 17.52 -1.74 -3.37
CA LYS A 75 16.81 -0.62 -2.79
C LYS A 75 15.57 -0.36 -3.62
N VAL A 76 14.42 -0.32 -2.96
CA VAL A 76 13.14 -0.08 -3.63
C VAL A 76 12.49 1.13 -3.01
N GLU A 77 12.10 2.09 -3.85
CA GLU A 77 11.49 3.32 -3.39
C GLU A 77 10.12 3.49 -4.03
N TYR A 78 9.20 4.03 -3.24
CA TYR A 78 7.85 4.30 -3.69
C TYR A 78 7.57 5.80 -3.64
N SER A 79 6.87 6.29 -4.64
CA SER A 79 6.46 7.69 -4.68
C SER A 79 5.17 7.82 -5.46
N LEU A 80 4.49 8.97 -5.32
CA LEU A 80 3.28 9.21 -6.07
C LEU A 80 3.62 9.47 -7.53
N THR A 81 2.71 9.05 -8.41
CA THR A 81 2.78 9.45 -9.80
C THR A 81 2.21 10.86 -9.92
N GLU A 82 2.47 11.46 -11.05
CA GLU A 82 1.92 12.81 -11.29
C GLU A 82 0.50 12.76 -11.75
#